data_fec1a50e20a935c9c201cb4344a9de26
#
_entry.id   fec1a50e20a935c9c201cb4344a9de26
#
_cell.length_a   1.000
_cell.length_b   1.000
_cell.length_c   1.000
_cell.angle_alpha   90.00
_cell.angle_beta   90.00
_cell.angle_gamma   90.00
#
_symmetry.space_group_name_H-M   'P 1'
#
loop_
_entity.id
_entity.type
_entity.pdbx_description
1 polymer ?
#
loop_
_entity_poly.entity_id
_entity_poly.type
_entity_poly.pdbx_seq_one_letter_code
_entity_poly.pdbx_strand_id
1 'polypeptide(L)'
;VFGTMSCKKDNVPSMNQGNANVPVDGERTELTVGIATGMTRSTTITAEDEVKVNNLQVFVFRGDALDAYGVADNASSVTVSCTKGDREVYAVVNAPDLKDIATKTDLLAAKSALSDNDESNFVMFGKTDATLPSELPVNVEVNRMVSKVVLKTVNRAFTSAALAALNFSIDEIFITNVAGDVNYGL
;
A
#
# COMPACT_ATOMS: atom_id res chain seq x y z
N VAL A 1 -24.96 -7.35 57.59
CA VAL A 1 -23.62 -6.97 57.11
C VAL A 1 -23.64 -7.10 55.59
N PHE A 2 -23.77 -5.99 54.91
CA PHE A 2 -23.73 -5.96 53.43
C PHE A 2 -22.28 -5.70 53.01
N GLY A 3 -21.66 -6.67 52.33
CA GLY A 3 -20.34 -6.54 51.69
C GLY A 3 -20.48 -5.86 50.36
N THR A 4 -19.89 -4.68 50.21
CA THR A 4 -19.76 -3.99 48.93
C THR A 4 -18.64 -4.62 48.10
N MET A 5 -18.96 -5.30 47.04
CA MET A 5 -17.98 -5.68 46.02
C MET A 5 -17.57 -4.44 45.22
N SER A 6 -16.33 -3.99 45.43
CA SER A 6 -15.71 -2.95 44.61
C SER A 6 -15.20 -3.59 43.32
N CYS A 7 -15.83 -3.29 42.19
CA CYS A 7 -15.26 -3.59 40.89
C CYS A 7 -14.05 -2.69 40.66
N LYS A 8 -12.87 -3.28 40.65
CA LYS A 8 -11.64 -2.63 40.22
C LYS A 8 -11.73 -2.35 38.73
N LYS A 9 -11.74 -1.09 38.37
CA LYS A 9 -11.75 -0.64 36.99
C LYS A 9 -10.35 -0.90 36.40
N ASP A 10 -10.20 -2.00 35.68
CA ASP A 10 -8.99 -2.27 34.94
C ASP A 10 -8.83 -1.21 33.85
N ASN A 11 -7.68 -0.57 33.87
CA ASN A 11 -7.29 0.49 32.96
C ASN A 11 -7.06 -0.16 31.59
N VAL A 12 -8.08 -0.11 30.73
CA VAL A 12 -7.94 -0.55 29.34
C VAL A 12 -7.10 0.49 28.62
N PRO A 13 -5.95 0.12 28.03
CA PRO A 13 -5.19 1.04 27.20
C PRO A 13 -6.06 1.51 26.04
N SER A 14 -5.97 2.79 25.73
CA SER A 14 -6.68 3.45 24.63
C SER A 14 -6.52 2.62 23.34
N MET A 15 -7.62 2.01 22.90
CA MET A 15 -7.67 1.37 21.60
C MET A 15 -7.55 2.46 20.54
N ASN A 16 -6.52 2.36 19.74
CA ASN A 16 -6.45 3.07 18.47
C ASN A 16 -7.70 2.70 17.65
N GLN A 17 -8.48 3.69 17.23
CA GLN A 17 -9.74 3.49 16.52
C GLN A 17 -9.49 2.98 15.11
N GLY A 18 -9.24 1.70 14.99
CA GLY A 18 -9.29 0.98 13.72
C GLY A 18 -10.37 -0.08 13.82
N ASN A 19 -11.38 0.05 13.03
CA ASN A 19 -12.53 -0.79 12.76
C ASN A 19 -12.92 -1.83 13.84
N ALA A 20 -13.96 -1.53 14.60
CA ALA A 20 -14.43 -2.31 15.76
C ALA A 20 -15.24 -3.54 15.36
N ASN A 21 -14.75 -4.40 14.48
CA ASN A 21 -15.45 -5.64 14.19
C ASN A 21 -14.49 -6.83 14.05
N VAL A 22 -14.53 -7.58 15.07
CA VAL A 22 -14.08 -8.94 15.40
C VAL A 22 -12.93 -8.95 16.41
N PRO A 23 -13.20 -9.28 17.71
CA PRO A 23 -12.14 -9.63 18.64
C PRO A 23 -11.57 -10.98 18.19
N VAL A 24 -10.36 -10.97 17.65
CA VAL A 24 -9.60 -12.21 17.48
C VAL A 24 -9.08 -12.58 18.86
N ASP A 25 -9.64 -13.64 19.46
CA ASP A 25 -9.17 -14.15 20.75
C ASP A 25 -7.74 -14.65 20.64
N GLY A 26 -6.88 -14.19 21.55
CA GLY A 26 -5.49 -14.62 21.61
C GLY A 26 -4.62 -13.64 22.41
N GLU A 27 -3.46 -14.12 22.86
CA GLU A 27 -2.45 -13.27 23.48
C GLU A 27 -1.90 -12.28 22.45
N ARG A 28 -1.95 -10.99 22.77
CA ARG A 28 -1.50 -9.93 21.85
C ARG A 28 0.00 -9.65 22.01
N THR A 29 0.60 -9.23 20.91
CA THR A 29 1.99 -8.80 20.84
C THR A 29 2.09 -7.58 19.93
N GLU A 30 3.14 -6.80 20.08
CA GLU A 30 3.43 -5.72 19.15
C GLU A 30 4.19 -6.26 17.94
N LEU A 31 3.81 -5.79 16.77
CA LEU A 31 4.46 -6.06 15.50
C LEU A 31 4.85 -4.74 14.86
N THR A 32 6.14 -4.54 14.63
CA THR A 32 6.63 -3.44 13.80
C THR A 32 6.78 -3.93 12.38
N VAL A 33 6.07 -3.30 11.46
CA VAL A 33 6.11 -3.57 10.03
C VAL A 33 6.86 -2.45 9.34
N GLY A 34 7.93 -2.79 8.67
CA GLY A 34 8.67 -1.91 7.78
C GLY A 34 8.39 -2.25 6.31
N ILE A 35 8.60 -1.29 5.42
CA ILE A 35 8.53 -1.52 3.98
C ILE A 35 9.91 -1.38 3.33
N ALA A 36 10.15 -2.24 2.33
CA ALA A 36 11.23 -2.11 1.39
C ALA A 36 10.63 -1.86 0.01
N THR A 37 10.98 -0.74 -0.61
CA THR A 37 10.54 -0.43 -1.97
C THR A 37 11.41 -1.16 -2.98
N GLY A 38 10.78 -1.97 -3.85
CA GLY A 38 11.47 -2.61 -4.96
C GLY A 38 12.07 -1.56 -5.90
N MET A 39 13.38 -1.64 -6.15
CA MET A 39 14.04 -0.73 -7.07
C MET A 39 13.59 -1.00 -8.51
N THR A 40 12.76 -0.15 -9.07
CA THR A 40 12.48 -0.14 -10.50
C THR A 40 13.52 0.71 -11.22
N ARG A 41 14.10 0.15 -12.28
CA ARG A 41 15.11 0.82 -13.10
C ARG A 41 14.46 1.89 -13.99
N SER A 42 14.44 3.14 -13.53
CA SER A 42 14.23 4.29 -14.39
C SER A 42 15.46 5.20 -14.34
N THR A 43 15.98 5.59 -15.50
CA THR A 43 17.23 6.35 -15.63
C THR A 43 17.03 7.86 -15.78
N THR A 44 15.82 8.40 -15.53
CA THR A 44 15.50 9.79 -15.91
C THR A 44 14.63 10.60 -14.95
N ILE A 45 14.21 10.03 -13.81
CA ILE A 45 13.51 10.77 -12.76
C ILE A 45 14.31 10.55 -11.49
N THR A 46 14.38 11.55 -10.63
CA THR A 46 15.05 11.41 -9.34
C THR A 46 14.44 10.20 -8.64
N ALA A 47 15.25 9.19 -8.37
CA ALA A 47 14.83 7.94 -7.76
C ALA A 47 14.08 8.15 -6.42
N GLU A 48 14.17 9.35 -5.86
CA GLU A 48 13.55 9.77 -4.61
C GLU A 48 12.03 9.96 -4.73
N ASP A 49 11.53 10.59 -5.81
CA ASP A 49 10.09 10.83 -5.98
C ASP A 49 9.34 9.53 -6.30
N GLU A 50 9.99 8.61 -7.00
CA GLU A 50 9.38 7.33 -7.40
C GLU A 50 9.18 6.33 -6.24
N VAL A 51 9.90 6.51 -5.13
CA VAL A 51 9.81 5.64 -3.94
C VAL A 51 9.26 6.37 -2.73
N LYS A 52 8.73 7.57 -2.94
CA LYS A 52 8.19 8.39 -1.87
C LYS A 52 7.01 7.71 -1.17
N VAL A 53 7.05 7.72 0.15
CA VAL A 53 5.98 7.21 1.01
C VAL A 53 5.24 8.39 1.63
N ASN A 54 4.03 8.68 1.15
CA ASN A 54 3.17 9.72 1.71
C ASN A 54 2.27 9.14 2.82
N ASN A 55 1.75 7.91 2.63
CA ASN A 55 1.08 7.15 3.67
C ASN A 55 1.42 5.67 3.56
N LEU A 56 1.36 4.98 4.68
CA LEU A 56 1.53 3.53 4.79
C LEU A 56 0.35 2.98 5.57
N GLN A 57 -0.38 2.06 4.99
CA GLN A 57 -1.45 1.29 5.62
C GLN A 57 -1.00 -0.17 5.72
N VAL A 58 -1.06 -0.73 6.93
CA VAL A 58 -0.67 -2.11 7.20
C VAL A 58 -1.87 -2.89 7.69
N PHE A 59 -2.10 -4.04 7.09
CA PHE A 59 -3.14 -5.00 7.44
C PHE A 59 -2.48 -6.30 7.88
N VAL A 60 -2.89 -6.80 9.03
CA VAL A 60 -2.43 -8.10 9.57
C VAL A 60 -3.63 -9.03 9.62
N PHE A 61 -3.59 -10.12 8.87
CA PHE A 61 -4.69 -11.08 8.80
C PHE A 61 -4.34 -12.39 9.48
N ARG A 62 -5.35 -12.97 10.12
CA ARG A 62 -5.38 -14.34 10.59
C ARG A 62 -6.37 -15.13 9.74
N GLY A 63 -5.86 -15.89 8.78
CA GLY A 63 -6.71 -16.45 7.73
C GLY A 63 -7.33 -15.34 6.89
N ASP A 64 -8.66 -15.22 6.86
CA ASP A 64 -9.36 -14.14 6.15
C ASP A 64 -9.73 -12.95 7.06
N ALA A 65 -9.72 -13.12 8.37
CA ALA A 65 -10.14 -12.09 9.31
C ALA A 65 -9.01 -11.08 9.61
N LEU A 66 -9.35 -9.80 9.64
CA LEU A 66 -8.43 -8.74 10.06
C LEU A 66 -8.13 -8.85 11.55
N ASP A 67 -6.87 -9.04 11.92
CA ASP A 67 -6.38 -9.09 13.30
C ASP A 67 -5.89 -7.71 13.77
N ALA A 68 -5.21 -6.96 12.91
CA ALA A 68 -4.77 -5.61 13.21
C ALA A 68 -4.69 -4.74 11.94
N TYR A 69 -4.92 -3.45 12.11
CA TYR A 69 -4.74 -2.40 11.12
C TYR A 69 -3.94 -1.25 11.73
N GLY A 70 -3.05 -0.68 10.94
CA GLY A 70 -2.29 0.49 11.32
C GLY A 70 -2.00 1.39 10.14
N VAL A 71 -1.90 2.68 10.41
CA VAL A 71 -1.58 3.70 9.42
C VAL A 71 -0.51 4.64 9.95
N ALA A 72 0.39 5.08 9.07
CA ALA A 72 1.36 6.11 9.36
C ALA A 72 1.57 7.00 8.14
N ASP A 73 1.66 8.30 8.36
CA ASP A 73 1.91 9.29 7.32
C ASP A 73 3.40 9.64 7.27
N ASN A 74 3.93 9.76 6.06
CA ASN A 74 5.34 10.08 5.80
C ASN A 74 6.33 9.18 6.57
N ALA A 75 5.99 7.91 6.74
CA ALA A 75 6.77 6.94 7.47
C ALA A 75 6.88 5.63 6.70
N SER A 76 8.05 4.98 6.80
CA SER A 76 8.32 3.68 6.18
C SER A 76 8.08 2.49 7.11
N SER A 77 7.54 2.74 8.30
CA SER A 77 7.18 1.70 9.26
C SER A 77 6.02 2.11 10.15
N VAL A 78 5.29 1.10 10.64
CA VAL A 78 4.19 1.26 11.58
C VAL A 78 4.21 0.11 12.58
N THR A 79 3.84 0.39 13.84
CA THR A 79 3.69 -0.64 14.87
C THR A 79 2.22 -0.87 15.17
N VAL A 80 1.80 -2.12 15.14
CA VAL A 80 0.42 -2.55 15.42
C VAL A 80 0.39 -3.62 16.51
N SER A 81 -0.70 -3.66 17.27
CA SER A 81 -0.93 -4.73 18.23
C SER A 81 -1.78 -5.82 17.58
N CYS A 82 -1.27 -7.03 17.49
CA CYS A 82 -1.93 -8.18 16.89
C CYS A 82 -1.79 -9.43 17.74
N THR A 83 -2.50 -10.51 17.41
CA THR A 83 -2.41 -11.76 18.16
C THR A 83 -1.21 -12.60 17.72
N LYS A 84 -0.69 -13.45 18.64
CA LYS A 84 0.44 -14.36 18.37
C LYS A 84 0.07 -15.45 17.36
N GLY A 85 1.08 -16.02 16.71
CA GLY A 85 1.00 -17.11 15.73
C GLY A 85 1.23 -16.65 14.31
N ASP A 86 0.87 -17.48 13.33
CA ASP A 86 1.11 -17.19 11.92
C ASP A 86 0.14 -16.13 11.40
N ARG A 87 0.68 -15.15 10.68
CA ARG A 87 -0.04 -14.00 10.12
C ARG A 87 0.39 -13.72 8.70
N GLU A 88 -0.56 -13.26 7.90
CA GLU A 88 -0.26 -12.64 6.61
C GLU A 88 -0.28 -11.11 6.80
N VAL A 89 0.81 -10.47 6.43
CA VAL A 89 1.01 -9.03 6.58
C VAL A 89 1.00 -8.38 5.20
N TYR A 90 0.11 -7.43 5.02
CA TYR A 90 -0.02 -6.67 3.78
C TYR A 90 0.31 -5.21 4.03
N ALA A 91 1.06 -4.61 3.11
CA ALA A 91 1.37 -3.19 3.12
C ALA A 91 0.81 -2.54 1.86
N VAL A 92 0.05 -1.47 2.05
CA VAL A 92 -0.49 -0.62 1.00
C VAL A 92 0.06 0.78 1.21
N VAL A 93 0.72 1.31 0.19
CA VAL A 93 1.42 2.60 0.27
C VAL A 93 0.79 3.56 -0.71
N ASN A 94 0.64 4.83 -0.31
CA ASN A 94 0.12 5.93 -1.12
C ASN A 94 -1.30 5.71 -1.68
N ALA A 95 -2.07 4.84 -1.04
CA ALA A 95 -3.44 4.55 -1.42
C ALA A 95 -4.43 5.45 -0.68
N PRO A 96 -5.66 5.62 -1.21
CA PRO A 96 -6.78 6.14 -0.43
C PRO A 96 -7.00 5.36 0.87
N ASP A 97 -7.74 5.96 1.81
CA ASP A 97 -8.05 5.33 3.09
C ASP A 97 -8.84 4.02 2.91
N LEU A 98 -8.29 2.92 3.41
CA LEU A 98 -8.83 1.56 3.34
C LEU A 98 -9.25 1.03 4.72
N LYS A 99 -9.47 1.90 5.71
CA LYS A 99 -9.79 1.53 7.10
C LYS A 99 -11.03 0.64 7.28
N ASP A 100 -11.95 0.65 6.31
CA ASP A 100 -13.20 -0.11 6.38
C ASP A 100 -13.05 -1.57 5.90
N ILE A 101 -11.85 -1.97 5.50
CA ILE A 101 -11.52 -3.35 5.12
C ILE A 101 -11.54 -4.23 6.38
N ALA A 102 -12.38 -5.27 6.37
CA ALA A 102 -12.53 -6.21 7.47
C ALA A 102 -11.98 -7.61 7.18
N THR A 103 -11.85 -7.96 5.89
CA THR A 103 -11.34 -9.27 5.46
C THR A 103 -10.21 -9.15 4.45
N LYS A 104 -9.37 -10.17 4.38
CA LYS A 104 -8.35 -10.28 3.34
C LYS A 104 -8.98 -10.32 1.94
N THR A 105 -10.09 -11.03 1.80
CA THR A 105 -10.84 -11.10 0.55
C THR A 105 -11.27 -9.71 0.09
N ASP A 106 -11.78 -8.85 1.00
CA ASP A 106 -12.18 -7.48 0.67
C ASP A 106 -10.97 -6.62 0.28
N LEU A 107 -9.83 -6.76 0.98
CA LEU A 107 -8.59 -6.06 0.61
C LEU A 107 -8.15 -6.42 -0.81
N LEU A 108 -8.10 -7.70 -1.12
CA LEU A 108 -7.64 -8.17 -2.43
C LEU A 108 -8.63 -7.84 -3.56
N ALA A 109 -9.91 -7.67 -3.26
CA ALA A 109 -10.94 -7.22 -4.21
C ALA A 109 -11.00 -5.68 -4.36
N ALA A 110 -10.46 -4.94 -3.40
CA ALA A 110 -10.40 -3.49 -3.47
C ALA A 110 -9.50 -3.05 -4.63
N LYS A 111 -9.77 -1.85 -5.16
CA LYS A 111 -9.15 -1.34 -6.38
C LYS A 111 -8.35 -0.09 -6.11
N SER A 112 -7.21 0.01 -6.78
CA SER A 112 -6.47 1.25 -6.99
C SER A 112 -6.86 1.82 -8.33
N ALA A 113 -7.33 3.06 -8.36
CA ALA A 113 -7.61 3.77 -9.61
C ALA A 113 -6.31 4.31 -10.22
N LEU A 114 -6.28 4.41 -11.54
CA LEU A 114 -5.15 5.04 -12.23
C LEU A 114 -4.96 6.49 -11.79
N SER A 115 -6.06 7.20 -11.47
CA SER A 115 -6.07 8.56 -10.96
C SER A 115 -5.44 8.74 -9.56
N ASP A 116 -5.28 7.66 -8.79
CA ASP A 116 -4.62 7.70 -7.48
C ASP A 116 -3.09 7.80 -7.61
N ASN A 117 -2.58 7.69 -8.84
CA ASN A 117 -1.16 7.65 -9.13
C ASN A 117 -0.70 8.91 -9.86
N ASP A 118 0.33 9.56 -9.33
CA ASP A 118 1.06 10.64 -9.96
C ASP A 118 2.59 10.48 -9.77
N GLU A 119 3.38 11.44 -10.24
CA GLU A 119 4.85 11.36 -10.16
C GLU A 119 5.41 11.31 -8.74
N SER A 120 4.66 11.76 -7.76
CA SER A 120 5.05 11.82 -6.34
C SER A 120 4.19 10.92 -5.42
N ASN A 121 3.25 10.17 -6.00
CA ASN A 121 2.29 9.35 -5.27
C ASN A 121 1.98 8.06 -6.04
N PHE A 122 2.97 7.18 -6.20
CA PHE A 122 2.70 5.86 -6.76
C PHE A 122 2.09 4.94 -5.72
N VAL A 123 0.91 4.40 -6.01
CA VAL A 123 0.32 3.35 -5.18
C VAL A 123 1.17 2.10 -5.28
N MET A 124 1.60 1.58 -4.12
CA MET A 124 2.42 0.37 -4.03
C MET A 124 1.73 -0.65 -3.12
N PHE A 125 1.93 -1.91 -3.42
CA PHE A 125 1.35 -3.03 -2.69
C PHE A 125 2.37 -4.14 -2.49
N GLY A 126 2.30 -4.80 -1.34
CA GLY A 126 3.12 -5.95 -1.03
C GLY A 126 2.55 -6.81 0.08
N LYS A 127 3.06 -8.03 0.19
CA LYS A 127 2.70 -8.97 1.24
C LYS A 127 3.89 -9.79 1.72
N THR A 128 3.80 -10.24 2.96
CA THR A 128 4.73 -11.22 3.53
C THR A 128 4.02 -12.04 4.60
N ASP A 129 4.54 -13.21 4.89
CA ASP A 129 4.08 -14.04 6.01
C ASP A 129 4.99 -13.81 7.23
N ALA A 130 4.41 -13.84 8.42
CA ALA A 130 5.13 -13.67 9.67
C ALA A 130 4.60 -14.60 10.76
N THR A 131 5.50 -15.16 11.54
CA THR A 131 5.15 -15.91 12.78
C THR A 131 5.46 -15.03 13.98
N LEU A 132 4.44 -14.77 14.81
CA LEU A 132 4.54 -13.86 15.94
C LEU A 132 4.57 -14.59 17.30
N PRO A 133 5.31 -14.08 18.31
CA PRO A 133 6.07 -12.82 18.30
C PRO A 133 7.31 -12.89 17.40
N SER A 134 7.63 -11.77 16.74
CA SER A 134 8.89 -11.60 16.00
C SER A 134 9.81 -10.66 16.78
N GLU A 135 11.06 -11.05 16.97
CA GLU A 135 12.07 -10.21 17.64
C GLU A 135 12.57 -9.06 16.75
N LEU A 136 12.39 -9.21 15.43
CA LEU A 136 12.81 -8.22 14.43
C LEU A 136 11.60 -7.63 13.73
N PRO A 137 11.71 -6.38 13.23
CA PRO A 137 10.69 -5.82 12.36
C PRO A 137 10.44 -6.72 11.14
N VAL A 138 9.17 -6.90 10.81
CA VAL A 138 8.76 -7.64 9.61
C VAL A 138 8.80 -6.66 8.43
N ASN A 139 9.62 -6.96 7.42
CA ASN A 139 9.73 -6.13 6.24
C ASN A 139 8.87 -6.69 5.10
N VAL A 140 8.05 -5.83 4.53
CA VAL A 140 7.23 -6.12 3.36
C VAL A 140 7.85 -5.46 2.14
N GLU A 141 8.19 -6.25 1.13
CA GLU A 141 8.59 -5.71 -0.16
C GLU A 141 7.35 -5.21 -0.90
N VAL A 142 7.32 -3.92 -1.22
CA VAL A 142 6.21 -3.29 -1.94
C VAL A 142 6.62 -2.94 -3.36
N ASN A 143 5.71 -3.22 -4.30
CA ASN A 143 5.89 -2.96 -5.72
C ASN A 143 4.82 -2.00 -6.22
N ARG A 144 5.17 -1.15 -7.18
CA ARG A 144 4.22 -0.24 -7.81
C ARG A 144 3.14 -1.01 -8.57
N MET A 145 1.89 -0.58 -8.43
CA MET A 145 0.75 -1.19 -9.11
C MET A 145 0.57 -0.68 -10.55
N VAL A 146 1.26 0.39 -10.92
CA VAL A 146 1.19 0.99 -12.25
C VAL A 146 2.57 1.05 -12.90
N SER A 147 2.58 1.06 -14.24
CA SER A 147 3.77 1.28 -15.04
C SER A 147 3.77 2.69 -15.61
N LYS A 148 4.94 3.33 -15.63
CA LYS A 148 5.15 4.65 -16.24
C LYS A 148 5.61 4.49 -17.68
N VAL A 149 4.91 5.17 -18.60
CA VAL A 149 5.31 5.27 -20.00
C VAL A 149 5.83 6.67 -20.26
N VAL A 150 7.05 6.78 -20.76
CA VAL A 150 7.69 8.06 -21.08
C VAL A 150 8.03 8.10 -22.58
N LEU A 151 7.42 9.03 -23.29
CA LEU A 151 7.79 9.33 -24.67
C LEU A 151 8.87 10.42 -24.67
N LYS A 152 10.13 10.04 -24.97
CA LYS A 152 11.27 10.97 -24.86
C LYS A 152 11.44 11.84 -26.11
N THR A 153 11.23 11.27 -27.30
CA THR A 153 11.53 11.95 -28.54
C THR A 153 10.68 11.40 -29.70
N VAL A 154 10.15 12.28 -30.52
CA VAL A 154 9.58 11.94 -31.82
C VAL A 154 10.42 12.62 -32.86
N ASN A 155 11.14 11.84 -33.68
CA ASN A 155 11.99 12.37 -34.75
C ASN A 155 11.26 12.28 -36.08
N ARG A 156 11.32 13.38 -36.82
CA ARG A 156 10.88 13.42 -38.21
C ARG A 156 12.08 13.04 -39.11
N ALA A 157 11.97 11.91 -39.80
CA ALA A 157 13.00 11.44 -40.70
C ALA A 157 12.36 10.96 -42.01
N PHE A 158 12.39 11.80 -43.04
CA PHE A 158 11.93 11.46 -44.40
C PHE A 158 13.11 11.35 -45.33
N THR A 159 13.17 10.28 -46.12
CA THR A 159 14.19 10.06 -47.15
C THR A 159 13.91 10.89 -48.41
N SER A 160 12.65 11.27 -48.65
CA SER A 160 12.25 12.14 -49.78
C SER A 160 12.37 13.61 -49.42
N ALA A 161 13.09 14.39 -50.20
CA ALA A 161 13.22 15.84 -50.04
C ALA A 161 11.86 16.56 -50.11
N ALA A 162 10.94 16.09 -50.94
CA ALA A 162 9.59 16.65 -51.05
C ALA A 162 8.79 16.46 -49.73
N LEU A 163 8.88 15.30 -49.09
CA LEU A 163 8.24 15.04 -47.79
C LEU A 163 8.94 15.78 -46.65
N ALA A 164 10.26 15.93 -46.73
CA ALA A 164 11.01 16.68 -45.73
C ALA A 164 10.68 18.19 -45.73
N ALA A 165 10.24 18.73 -46.88
CA ALA A 165 9.84 20.13 -47.02
C ALA A 165 8.41 20.43 -46.52
N LEU A 166 7.58 19.40 -46.24
CA LEU A 166 6.23 19.59 -45.70
C LEU A 166 6.27 20.04 -44.26
N ASN A 167 5.41 20.98 -43.88
CA ASN A 167 5.16 21.30 -42.48
C ASN A 167 4.39 20.16 -41.85
N PHE A 168 4.91 19.66 -40.73
CA PHE A 168 4.32 18.57 -39.98
C PHE A 168 4.27 18.96 -38.50
N SER A 169 3.10 18.84 -37.85
CA SER A 169 2.90 19.00 -36.45
C SER A 169 2.27 17.74 -35.87
N ILE A 170 2.59 17.43 -34.62
CA ILE A 170 1.89 16.43 -33.83
C ILE A 170 1.01 17.21 -32.88
N ASP A 171 -0.30 17.11 -33.04
CA ASP A 171 -1.24 17.86 -32.23
C ASP A 171 -1.56 17.11 -30.92
N GLU A 172 -1.64 15.76 -30.95
CA GLU A 172 -1.95 14.94 -29.78
C GLU A 172 -1.22 13.59 -29.86
N ILE A 173 -0.89 13.07 -28.67
CA ILE A 173 -0.39 11.71 -28.47
C ILE A 173 -1.19 11.11 -27.32
N PHE A 174 -1.77 9.95 -27.54
CA PHE A 174 -2.55 9.25 -26.52
C PHE A 174 -2.29 7.75 -26.55
N ILE A 175 -2.50 7.12 -25.38
CA ILE A 175 -2.39 5.67 -25.22
C ILE A 175 -3.82 5.11 -25.12
N THR A 176 -4.13 4.10 -25.91
CA THR A 176 -5.43 3.41 -25.89
C THR A 176 -5.36 2.13 -25.09
N ASN A 177 -6.53 1.63 -24.65
CA ASN A 177 -6.68 0.38 -23.90
C ASN A 177 -5.93 0.35 -22.58
N VAL A 178 -5.85 1.49 -21.91
CA VAL A 178 -5.30 1.57 -20.55
C VAL A 178 -6.37 1.10 -19.56
N ALA A 179 -6.02 0.22 -18.64
CA ALA A 179 -6.88 -0.12 -17.52
C ALA A 179 -7.04 1.09 -16.59
N GLY A 180 -8.28 1.45 -16.25
CA GLY A 180 -8.57 2.58 -15.37
C GLY A 180 -8.41 2.26 -13.89
N ASP A 181 -8.38 0.97 -13.53
CA ASP A 181 -8.19 0.47 -12.17
C ASP A 181 -7.50 -0.90 -12.17
N VAL A 182 -6.99 -1.30 -11.01
CA VAL A 182 -6.37 -2.60 -10.75
C VAL A 182 -6.68 -3.06 -9.33
N ASN A 183 -6.96 -4.35 -9.15
CA ASN A 183 -7.19 -4.92 -7.82
C ASN A 183 -5.86 -5.12 -7.08
N TYR A 184 -5.86 -4.98 -5.74
CA TYR A 184 -4.69 -5.29 -4.92
C TYR A 184 -4.33 -6.78 -4.94
N GLY A 185 -5.24 -7.67 -5.31
CA GLY A 185 -5.05 -9.12 -5.37
C GLY A 185 -4.45 -9.68 -6.66
N LEU A 186 -3.82 -8.84 -7.51
CA LEU A 186 -3.15 -9.30 -8.74
C LEU A 186 -1.80 -9.96 -8.49
#